data_ff4efa716e03fc66e86dc7c2a0090fcc
#
_entry.id   ff4efa716e03fc66e86dc7c2a0090fcc
#
_cell.length_a   1.000
_cell.length_b   1.000
_cell.length_c   1.000
_cell.angle_alpha   90.00
_cell.angle_beta   90.00
_cell.angle_gamma   90.00
#
_symmetry.space_group_name_H-M   'P 1'
#
loop_
_entity.id
_entity.type
_entity.pdbx_description
1 polymer ?
#
loop_
_entity_poly.entity_id
_entity_poly.type
_entity_poly.pdbx_seq_one_letter_code
_entity_poly.pdbx_strand_id
1 'polypeptide(L)'
;MARGRVAREEEPELRVQRSEGHYVWDTRGKKYLDFLMGWCVGNFGWGNALMEKPARAFKGPDYVYPGFDYPPWDELAELLVSIAPEPLAVCFRATGGSEAVDLALQAALIHTGRRKFLSLEDSYHGNTLAGLSVGASENREKRKNLLPGCRKVKPPLDEKALARIERELAGKDVAAFIMEPISMNLGVLVPEAGFIAEVQRLCRKHRTLFIADEVATGFGRTGTLFACEQLGIAPDIMTVAKAITDGVGGMGAMLASAPVARSMEKHGVFYSTYGWHPRSVDIALATLRFLVKNEKRLLEDMAATSDYFRSRLQSMAFGKTAEVRVRGLAIGIDFRDEKYTSKLADRCRERGLLTSAEGETLLLIPALDVDRDTARKGLDILADAAGPPAARASRKSRAAASSKAS
;
A
#
# COMPACT_ATOMS: atom_id res chain seq x y z
N MET A 1 -19.84 3.42 -29.59
CA MET A 1 -18.60 3.34 -28.77
C MET A 1 -17.40 3.62 -29.65
N ALA A 2 -16.46 4.44 -29.20
CA ALA A 2 -15.20 4.67 -29.92
C ALA A 2 -14.39 3.36 -29.96
N ARG A 3 -13.91 2.96 -31.15
CA ARG A 3 -13.06 1.77 -31.33
C ARG A 3 -11.62 2.14 -30.87
N GLY A 4 -10.88 1.20 -30.21
CA GLY A 4 -9.47 1.37 -29.88
C GLY A 4 -9.21 2.25 -28.65
N ARG A 5 -10.05 2.23 -27.62
CA ARG A 5 -9.82 2.88 -26.33
C ARG A 5 -9.45 1.86 -25.25
N VAL A 6 -8.65 2.29 -24.27
CA VAL A 6 -8.44 1.53 -23.04
C VAL A 6 -9.73 1.54 -22.23
N ALA A 7 -10.18 0.36 -21.75
CA ALA A 7 -11.31 0.27 -20.84
C ALA A 7 -11.01 1.01 -19.53
N ARG A 8 -12.01 1.63 -18.94
CA ARG A 8 -11.91 2.39 -17.69
C ARG A 8 -13.12 2.08 -16.84
N GLU A 9 -12.93 2.00 -15.55
CA GLU A 9 -14.01 1.86 -14.58
C GLU A 9 -14.75 3.19 -14.43
N GLU A 10 -14.00 4.32 -14.45
CA GLU A 10 -14.51 5.68 -14.34
C GLU A 10 -13.85 6.61 -15.37
N GLU A 11 -14.40 7.80 -15.57
CA GLU A 11 -13.75 8.82 -16.39
C GLU A 11 -12.46 9.30 -15.72
N PRO A 12 -11.37 9.46 -16.49
CA PRO A 12 -10.08 9.81 -15.91
C PRO A 12 -10.11 11.22 -15.33
N GLU A 13 -9.75 11.33 -14.07
CA GLU A 13 -9.61 12.61 -13.38
C GLU A 13 -8.55 13.52 -14.00
N LEU A 14 -7.51 12.92 -14.58
CA LEU A 14 -6.36 13.62 -15.14
C LEU A 14 -5.84 12.91 -16.41
N ARG A 15 -5.49 13.69 -17.43
CA ARG A 15 -4.76 13.21 -18.61
C ARG A 15 -3.30 13.57 -18.46
N VAL A 16 -2.49 12.63 -17.97
CA VAL A 16 -1.07 12.84 -17.71
C VAL A 16 -0.27 12.92 -19.01
N GLN A 17 0.63 13.90 -19.10
CA GLN A 17 1.60 14.07 -20.18
C GLN A 17 3.01 13.69 -19.74
N ARG A 18 3.43 14.11 -18.56
CA ARG A 18 4.76 13.80 -17.97
C ARG A 18 4.75 13.89 -16.46
N SER A 19 5.78 13.30 -15.86
CA SER A 19 6.05 13.39 -14.42
C SER A 19 7.55 13.64 -14.19
N GLU A 20 7.90 14.37 -13.12
CA GLU A 20 9.29 14.66 -12.75
C GLU A 20 9.35 15.10 -11.28
N GLY A 21 10.26 14.52 -10.50
CA GLY A 21 10.38 14.78 -9.06
C GLY A 21 9.04 14.53 -8.35
N HIS A 22 8.57 15.54 -7.64
CA HIS A 22 7.31 15.48 -6.90
C HIS A 22 6.10 15.99 -7.71
N TYR A 23 6.18 16.05 -9.03
CA TYR A 23 5.19 16.73 -9.86
C TYR A 23 4.73 15.90 -11.05
N VAL A 24 3.45 16.11 -11.41
CA VAL A 24 2.83 15.58 -12.62
C VAL A 24 2.26 16.74 -13.44
N TRP A 25 2.31 16.65 -14.78
CA TRP A 25 1.71 17.62 -15.70
C TRP A 25 0.64 16.96 -16.55
N ASP A 26 -0.48 17.65 -16.69
CA ASP A 26 -1.53 17.20 -17.61
C ASP A 26 -1.23 17.63 -19.07
N THR A 27 -2.05 17.13 -20.00
CA THR A 27 -1.94 17.45 -21.44
C THR A 27 -2.22 18.90 -21.78
N ARG A 28 -2.69 19.70 -20.83
CA ARG A 28 -2.90 21.16 -20.96
C ARG A 28 -1.75 21.96 -20.38
N GLY A 29 -0.73 21.29 -19.86
CA GLY A 29 0.45 21.90 -19.23
C GLY A 29 0.26 22.32 -17.79
N LYS A 30 -0.89 22.05 -17.16
CA LYS A 30 -1.09 22.33 -15.75
C LYS A 30 -0.24 21.39 -14.91
N LYS A 31 0.48 21.98 -13.94
CA LYS A 31 1.38 21.29 -13.01
C LYS A 31 0.64 20.97 -11.71
N TYR A 32 0.83 19.73 -11.23
CA TYR A 32 0.28 19.26 -9.98
C TYR A 32 1.40 18.76 -9.07
N LEU A 33 1.37 19.14 -7.80
CA LEU A 33 2.17 18.50 -6.76
C LEU A 33 1.54 17.15 -6.45
N ASP A 34 2.34 16.10 -6.50
CA ASP A 34 1.87 14.72 -6.38
C ASP A 34 2.10 14.19 -4.97
N PHE A 35 1.04 14.18 -4.16
CA PHE A 35 0.99 13.48 -2.87
C PHE A 35 0.20 12.17 -2.96
N LEU A 36 0.17 11.57 -4.15
CA LEU A 36 -0.36 10.24 -4.39
C LEU A 36 0.76 9.26 -4.78
N MET A 37 1.76 9.74 -5.54
CA MET A 37 2.93 8.98 -5.98
C MET A 37 2.57 7.59 -6.54
N GLY A 38 1.53 7.53 -7.39
CA GLY A 38 1.05 6.28 -7.98
C GLY A 38 0.61 5.22 -6.97
N TRP A 39 0.11 5.64 -5.82
CA TRP A 39 -0.27 4.72 -4.75
C TRP A 39 0.92 3.92 -4.19
N CYS A 40 1.90 4.61 -3.60
CA CYS A 40 3.14 4.03 -3.05
C CYS A 40 4.08 3.43 -4.10
N VAL A 41 4.03 3.89 -5.35
CA VAL A 41 4.93 3.44 -6.42
C VAL A 41 6.20 4.26 -6.44
N GLY A 42 6.09 5.59 -6.54
CA GLY A 42 7.21 6.52 -6.65
C GLY A 42 7.76 6.95 -5.30
N ASN A 43 8.44 6.08 -4.59
CA ASN A 43 8.97 6.40 -3.25
C ASN A 43 10.07 7.47 -3.29
N PHE A 44 10.81 7.59 -4.39
CA PHE A 44 11.92 8.55 -4.53
C PHE A 44 11.66 9.62 -5.60
N GLY A 45 10.38 9.85 -5.94
CA GLY A 45 9.97 10.82 -6.94
C GLY A 45 10.14 10.33 -8.38
N TRP A 46 9.41 10.96 -9.28
CA TRP A 46 9.37 10.58 -10.69
C TRP A 46 10.63 11.00 -11.45
N GLY A 47 11.07 10.17 -12.40
CA GLY A 47 12.25 10.47 -13.22
C GLY A 47 13.55 10.49 -12.44
N ASN A 48 13.62 9.77 -11.32
CA ASN A 48 14.81 9.74 -10.47
C ASN A 48 15.99 9.13 -11.22
N ALA A 49 17.08 9.88 -11.29
CA ALA A 49 18.27 9.48 -12.03
C ALA A 49 18.91 8.18 -11.53
N LEU A 50 18.69 7.82 -10.25
CA LEU A 50 19.19 6.56 -9.67
C LEU A 50 18.57 5.34 -10.35
N MET A 51 17.29 5.41 -10.73
CA MET A 51 16.55 4.35 -11.39
C MET A 51 16.60 4.48 -12.92
N GLU A 52 16.57 5.69 -13.45
CA GLU A 52 16.59 5.92 -14.89
C GLU A 52 17.95 5.63 -15.54
N LYS A 53 19.07 5.94 -14.88
CA LYS A 53 20.41 5.65 -15.41
C LYS A 53 20.64 4.17 -15.68
N PRO A 54 20.41 3.25 -14.73
CA PRO A 54 20.46 1.80 -14.98
C PRO A 54 19.55 1.38 -16.13
N ALA A 55 18.29 1.84 -16.12
CA ALA A 55 17.33 1.51 -17.16
C ALA A 55 17.80 1.91 -18.58
N ARG A 56 18.43 3.09 -18.71
CA ARG A 56 18.97 3.59 -19.99
C ARG A 56 20.31 2.95 -20.37
N ALA A 57 21.15 2.62 -19.40
CA ALA A 57 22.47 2.03 -19.59
C ALA A 57 22.44 0.50 -19.72
N PHE A 58 21.29 -0.12 -19.54
CA PHE A 58 21.13 -1.57 -19.58
C PHE A 58 21.63 -2.18 -20.89
N LYS A 59 22.55 -3.14 -20.79
CA LYS A 59 23.16 -3.88 -21.90
C LYS A 59 22.98 -5.39 -21.77
N GLY A 60 22.13 -5.82 -20.82
CA GLY A 60 21.82 -7.22 -20.63
C GLY A 60 20.87 -7.76 -21.71
N PRO A 61 20.45 -9.02 -21.61
CA PRO A 61 19.55 -9.64 -22.56
C PRO A 61 18.16 -8.97 -22.50
N ASP A 62 17.49 -8.86 -23.65
CA ASP A 62 16.12 -8.35 -23.70
C ASP A 62 15.14 -9.26 -22.93
N TYR A 63 15.44 -10.56 -22.91
CA TYR A 63 14.62 -11.58 -22.24
C TYR A 63 15.49 -12.78 -21.86
N VAL A 64 15.18 -13.40 -20.74
CA VAL A 64 15.75 -14.69 -20.32
C VAL A 64 14.62 -15.68 -20.14
N TYR A 65 14.67 -16.82 -20.85
CA TYR A 65 13.72 -17.90 -20.67
C TYR A 65 13.80 -18.39 -19.22
N PRO A 66 12.66 -18.53 -18.49
CA PRO A 66 12.69 -18.87 -17.07
C PRO A 66 13.33 -20.19 -16.69
N GLY A 67 13.55 -21.08 -17.66
CA GLY A 67 14.32 -22.33 -17.51
C GLY A 67 15.83 -22.15 -17.66
N PHE A 68 16.33 -20.93 -17.92
CA PHE A 68 17.76 -20.60 -17.98
C PHE A 68 18.15 -19.93 -16.67
N ASP A 69 19.46 -19.98 -16.38
CA ASP A 69 20.06 -19.24 -15.28
C ASP A 69 20.37 -17.80 -15.69
N TYR A 70 20.16 -16.88 -14.75
CA TYR A 70 20.50 -15.47 -14.93
C TYR A 70 21.00 -14.88 -13.60
N PRO A 71 22.31 -14.75 -13.39
CA PRO A 71 22.91 -14.36 -12.12
C PRO A 71 22.30 -13.14 -11.42
N PRO A 72 21.84 -12.07 -12.14
CA PRO A 72 21.17 -10.97 -11.46
C PRO A 72 19.84 -11.34 -10.78
N TRP A 73 19.19 -12.43 -11.12
CA TRP A 73 18.02 -12.92 -10.37
C TRP A 73 18.40 -13.39 -8.98
N ASP A 74 19.50 -14.14 -8.86
CA ASP A 74 19.98 -14.61 -7.56
C ASP A 74 20.47 -13.44 -6.72
N GLU A 75 21.22 -12.49 -7.33
CA GLU A 75 21.67 -11.29 -6.64
C GLU A 75 20.51 -10.47 -6.08
N LEU A 76 19.41 -10.29 -6.85
CA LEU A 76 18.22 -9.60 -6.37
C LEU A 76 17.51 -10.37 -5.27
N ALA A 77 17.42 -11.70 -5.39
CA ALA A 77 16.82 -12.54 -4.36
C ALA A 77 17.60 -12.48 -3.05
N GLU A 78 18.94 -12.59 -3.11
CA GLU A 78 19.82 -12.47 -1.95
C GLU A 78 19.67 -11.11 -1.27
N LEU A 79 19.64 -10.03 -2.06
CA LEU A 79 19.45 -8.67 -1.54
C LEU A 79 18.09 -8.50 -0.87
N LEU A 80 17.01 -8.98 -1.49
CA LEU A 80 15.66 -8.92 -0.90
C LEU A 80 15.58 -9.71 0.40
N VAL A 81 16.13 -10.93 0.43
CA VAL A 81 16.14 -11.76 1.65
C VAL A 81 16.98 -11.13 2.74
N SER A 82 18.13 -10.49 2.40
CA SER A 82 18.99 -9.84 3.38
C SER A 82 18.35 -8.69 4.15
N ILE A 83 17.31 -8.06 3.59
CA ILE A 83 16.57 -6.95 4.20
C ILE A 83 15.18 -7.36 4.69
N ALA A 84 14.71 -8.56 4.36
CA ALA A 84 13.40 -9.04 4.77
C ALA A 84 13.41 -9.52 6.23
N PRO A 85 12.27 -9.46 6.92
CA PRO A 85 12.17 -10.02 8.27
C PRO A 85 12.33 -11.54 8.26
N GLU A 86 13.00 -12.08 9.28
CA GLU A 86 13.01 -13.52 9.53
C GLU A 86 11.57 -14.05 9.73
N PRO A 87 11.24 -15.26 9.25
CA PRO A 87 12.09 -16.32 8.70
C PRO A 87 12.09 -16.43 7.15
N LEU A 88 11.89 -15.33 6.43
CA LEU A 88 11.82 -15.32 4.97
C LEU A 88 13.19 -15.64 4.36
N ALA A 89 13.24 -16.58 3.43
CA ALA A 89 14.51 -17.14 2.94
C ALA A 89 14.58 -17.37 1.42
N VAL A 90 13.44 -17.39 0.73
CA VAL A 90 13.37 -17.71 -0.71
C VAL A 90 12.42 -16.76 -1.42
N CYS A 91 12.83 -16.26 -2.59
CA CYS A 91 12.03 -15.40 -3.45
C CYS A 91 11.40 -16.16 -4.61
N PHE A 92 10.16 -15.85 -4.92
CA PHE A 92 9.45 -16.28 -6.13
C PHE A 92 9.16 -15.05 -6.99
N ARG A 93 9.46 -15.14 -8.28
CA ARG A 93 9.42 -14.04 -9.23
C ARG A 93 7.99 -13.77 -9.68
N ALA A 94 7.60 -12.48 -9.70
CA ALA A 94 6.30 -12.02 -10.16
C ALA A 94 6.44 -10.76 -11.02
N THR A 95 5.46 -10.47 -11.87
CA THR A 95 5.36 -9.27 -12.69
C THR A 95 4.84 -8.06 -11.93
N GLY A 96 4.22 -8.28 -10.78
CA GLY A 96 3.62 -7.23 -9.94
C GLY A 96 2.96 -7.79 -8.69
N GLY A 97 2.32 -6.89 -7.91
CA GLY A 97 1.71 -7.25 -6.62
C GLY A 97 0.59 -8.29 -6.73
N SER A 98 -0.28 -8.18 -7.74
CA SER A 98 -1.38 -9.14 -7.90
C SER A 98 -0.91 -10.57 -8.14
N GLU A 99 0.14 -10.77 -8.97
CA GLU A 99 0.74 -12.08 -9.18
C GLU A 99 1.50 -12.56 -7.94
N ALA A 100 2.19 -11.67 -7.24
CA ALA A 100 2.86 -12.02 -5.98
C ALA A 100 1.87 -12.52 -4.92
N VAL A 101 0.70 -11.89 -4.81
CA VAL A 101 -0.38 -12.34 -3.92
C VAL A 101 -0.95 -13.68 -4.37
N ASP A 102 -1.17 -13.89 -5.68
CA ASP A 102 -1.64 -15.19 -6.19
C ASP A 102 -0.65 -16.31 -5.86
N LEU A 103 0.66 -16.09 -6.03
CA LEU A 103 1.71 -17.03 -5.63
C LEU A 103 1.67 -17.31 -4.13
N ALA A 104 1.47 -16.29 -3.30
CA ALA A 104 1.37 -16.42 -1.84
C ALA A 104 0.18 -17.28 -1.41
N LEU A 105 -0.99 -17.04 -2.02
CA LEU A 105 -2.19 -17.84 -1.75
C LEU A 105 -2.02 -19.29 -2.25
N GLN A 106 -1.42 -19.49 -3.43
CA GLN A 106 -1.11 -20.82 -3.96
C GLN A 106 -0.14 -21.58 -3.04
N ALA A 107 0.94 -20.92 -2.60
CA ALA A 107 1.91 -21.50 -1.68
C ALA A 107 1.27 -21.94 -0.36
N ALA A 108 0.34 -21.14 0.16
CA ALA A 108 -0.41 -21.47 1.37
C ALA A 108 -1.30 -22.69 1.18
N LEU A 109 -2.01 -22.82 0.06
CA LEU A 109 -2.82 -24.01 -0.25
C LEU A 109 -1.95 -25.26 -0.34
N ILE A 110 -0.83 -25.18 -1.05
CA ILE A 110 0.10 -26.31 -1.28
C ILE A 110 0.74 -26.74 0.03
N HIS A 111 1.26 -25.80 0.83
CA HIS A 111 1.96 -26.11 2.06
C HIS A 111 1.04 -26.73 3.12
N THR A 112 -0.17 -26.18 3.27
CA THR A 112 -1.08 -26.59 4.35
C THR A 112 -2.05 -27.70 3.96
N GLY A 113 -2.31 -27.88 2.66
CA GLY A 113 -3.37 -28.77 2.14
C GLY A 113 -4.78 -28.27 2.44
N ARG A 114 -4.93 -27.04 2.96
CA ARG A 114 -6.21 -26.44 3.34
C ARG A 114 -6.76 -25.59 2.20
N ARG A 115 -8.03 -25.17 2.31
CA ARG A 115 -8.75 -24.54 1.19
C ARG A 115 -9.35 -23.17 1.48
N LYS A 116 -9.28 -22.67 2.73
CA LYS A 116 -9.89 -21.40 3.12
C LYS A 116 -8.83 -20.34 3.37
N PHE A 117 -9.23 -19.11 3.17
CA PHE A 117 -8.45 -17.93 3.52
C PHE A 117 -9.22 -17.02 4.48
N LEU A 118 -8.49 -16.30 5.31
CA LEU A 118 -9.00 -15.25 6.16
C LEU A 118 -8.29 -13.94 5.81
N SER A 119 -9.03 -12.83 5.75
CA SER A 119 -8.51 -11.49 5.47
C SER A 119 -9.38 -10.42 6.11
N LEU A 120 -8.99 -9.16 6.02
CA LEU A 120 -9.82 -8.06 6.49
C LEU A 120 -10.92 -7.74 5.47
N GLU A 121 -12.08 -7.31 5.98
CA GLU A 121 -13.15 -6.77 5.15
C GLU A 121 -12.69 -5.47 4.51
N ASP A 122 -13.06 -5.27 3.26
CA ASP A 122 -12.71 -4.12 2.42
C ASP A 122 -11.20 -3.88 2.18
N SER A 123 -10.35 -4.88 2.50
CA SER A 123 -8.93 -4.85 2.15
C SER A 123 -8.73 -4.98 0.63
N TYR A 124 -7.56 -4.54 0.13
CA TYR A 124 -7.17 -4.68 -1.27
C TYR A 124 -5.90 -5.53 -1.41
N HIS A 125 -5.96 -6.58 -2.23
CA HIS A 125 -4.83 -7.51 -2.47
C HIS A 125 -4.62 -7.82 -3.96
N GLY A 126 -5.00 -6.90 -4.83
CA GLY A 126 -4.85 -7.06 -6.28
C GLY A 126 -6.15 -7.44 -7.00
N ASN A 127 -6.09 -7.45 -8.34
CA ASN A 127 -7.24 -7.60 -9.23
C ASN A 127 -7.30 -8.94 -9.98
N THR A 128 -6.50 -9.94 -9.59
CA THR A 128 -6.69 -11.32 -10.02
C THR A 128 -7.93 -11.92 -9.35
N LEU A 129 -8.43 -13.05 -9.84
CA LEU A 129 -9.55 -13.72 -9.18
C LEU A 129 -9.25 -14.08 -7.72
N ALA A 130 -8.01 -14.50 -7.43
CA ALA A 130 -7.61 -14.81 -6.06
C ALA A 130 -7.46 -13.55 -5.21
N GLY A 131 -6.78 -12.51 -5.71
CA GLY A 131 -6.68 -11.20 -5.04
C GLY A 131 -8.05 -10.60 -4.72
N LEU A 132 -8.98 -10.57 -5.68
CA LEU A 132 -10.36 -10.13 -5.48
C LEU A 132 -11.13 -11.00 -4.48
N SER A 133 -10.82 -12.29 -4.40
CA SER A 133 -11.48 -13.21 -3.47
C SER A 133 -11.11 -12.94 -2.01
N VAL A 134 -9.87 -12.56 -1.75
CA VAL A 134 -9.40 -12.14 -0.43
C VAL A 134 -9.46 -10.63 -0.22
N GLY A 135 -9.77 -9.85 -1.25
CA GLY A 135 -9.91 -8.40 -1.23
C GLY A 135 -11.31 -7.90 -0.81
N ALA A 136 -11.71 -6.74 -1.32
CA ALA A 136 -12.90 -6.00 -0.96
C ALA A 136 -14.22 -6.78 -1.08
N SER A 137 -15.09 -6.60 -0.11
CA SER A 137 -16.38 -7.31 -0.01
C SER A 137 -17.36 -6.93 -1.12
N GLU A 138 -17.37 -5.67 -1.55
CA GLU A 138 -18.23 -5.17 -2.64
C GLU A 138 -18.02 -5.91 -3.96
N ASN A 139 -16.79 -6.33 -4.25
CA ASN A 139 -16.49 -7.11 -5.45
C ASN A 139 -17.11 -8.50 -5.41
N ARG A 140 -17.32 -9.05 -4.20
CA ARG A 140 -17.97 -10.36 -4.01
C ARG A 140 -19.46 -10.33 -4.32
N GLU A 141 -20.16 -9.27 -3.92
CA GLU A 141 -21.57 -9.10 -4.19
C GLU A 141 -21.84 -8.99 -5.69
N LYS A 142 -20.97 -8.31 -6.42
CA LYS A 142 -21.05 -8.12 -7.87
C LYS A 142 -20.56 -9.33 -8.68
N ARG A 143 -19.74 -10.23 -8.11
CA ARG A 143 -19.03 -11.31 -8.81
C ARG A 143 -19.28 -12.66 -8.14
N LYS A 144 -20.21 -13.44 -8.67
CA LYS A 144 -20.63 -14.74 -8.12
C LYS A 144 -19.57 -15.85 -8.21
N ASN A 145 -18.52 -15.68 -9.04
CA ASN A 145 -17.54 -16.72 -9.37
C ASN A 145 -16.16 -16.52 -8.73
N LEU A 146 -16.09 -15.84 -7.59
CA LEU A 146 -14.86 -15.74 -6.79
C LEU A 146 -14.57 -17.05 -6.07
N LEU A 147 -13.31 -17.24 -5.64
CA LEU A 147 -12.88 -18.44 -4.93
C LEU A 147 -13.74 -18.66 -3.68
N PRO A 148 -14.25 -19.88 -3.48
CA PRO A 148 -15.02 -20.21 -2.29
C PRO A 148 -14.10 -20.23 -1.04
N GLY A 149 -14.70 -20.06 0.14
CA GLY A 149 -13.99 -20.23 1.40
C GLY A 149 -13.15 -19.05 1.87
N CYS A 150 -13.19 -17.91 1.18
CA CYS A 150 -12.58 -16.68 1.70
C CYS A 150 -13.49 -16.02 2.75
N ARG A 151 -13.00 -15.90 3.97
CA ARG A 151 -13.67 -15.32 5.13
C ARG A 151 -13.13 -13.91 5.40
N LYS A 152 -13.95 -13.06 6.01
CA LYS A 152 -13.61 -11.67 6.29
C LYS A 152 -13.74 -11.35 7.76
N VAL A 153 -12.82 -10.52 8.25
CA VAL A 153 -12.86 -9.93 9.60
C VAL A 153 -13.04 -8.44 9.43
N LYS A 154 -14.13 -7.93 10.01
CA LYS A 154 -14.47 -6.52 9.92
C LYS A 154 -13.67 -5.69 10.93
N PRO A 155 -13.06 -4.57 10.55
CA PRO A 155 -12.56 -3.58 11.49
C PRO A 155 -13.69 -3.03 12.42
N PRO A 156 -13.37 -2.50 13.61
CA PRO A 156 -12.01 -2.22 14.12
C PRO A 156 -11.26 -3.49 14.53
N LEU A 157 -9.90 -3.37 14.54
CA LEU A 157 -8.99 -4.47 14.88
C LEU A 157 -8.80 -4.54 16.40
N ASP A 158 -9.85 -4.93 17.09
CA ASP A 158 -10.01 -5.02 18.54
C ASP A 158 -10.11 -6.48 19.05
N GLU A 159 -10.41 -6.66 20.33
CA GLU A 159 -10.60 -7.97 20.94
C GLU A 159 -11.73 -8.79 20.28
N LYS A 160 -12.78 -8.14 19.74
CA LYS A 160 -13.86 -8.83 19.04
C LYS A 160 -13.38 -9.38 17.70
N ALA A 161 -12.53 -8.62 17.01
CA ALA A 161 -11.88 -9.08 15.79
C ALA A 161 -10.96 -10.27 16.09
N LEU A 162 -10.16 -10.23 17.17
CA LEU A 162 -9.33 -11.37 17.61
C LEU A 162 -10.18 -12.62 17.92
N ALA A 163 -11.25 -12.48 18.66
CA ALA A 163 -12.17 -13.58 18.96
C ALA A 163 -12.81 -14.16 17.69
N ARG A 164 -13.09 -13.32 16.70
CA ARG A 164 -13.56 -13.77 15.39
C ARG A 164 -12.47 -14.55 14.65
N ILE A 165 -11.25 -14.03 14.61
CA ILE A 165 -10.10 -14.69 13.99
C ILE A 165 -9.90 -16.06 14.64
N GLU A 166 -9.82 -16.16 15.96
CA GLU A 166 -9.62 -17.42 16.66
C GLU A 166 -10.70 -18.45 16.31
N ARG A 167 -11.96 -18.04 16.29
CA ARG A 167 -13.08 -18.92 15.92
C ARG A 167 -12.96 -19.46 14.49
N GLU A 168 -12.59 -18.60 13.53
CA GLU A 168 -12.40 -19.03 12.14
C GLU A 168 -11.20 -20.00 12.02
N LEU A 169 -10.10 -19.73 12.72
CA LEU A 169 -8.90 -20.57 12.71
C LEU A 169 -9.08 -21.90 13.43
N ALA A 170 -9.96 -21.97 14.46
CA ALA A 170 -10.24 -23.18 15.21
C ALA A 170 -10.82 -24.32 14.35
N GLY A 171 -11.43 -23.97 13.21
CA GLY A 171 -11.89 -24.94 12.21
C GLY A 171 -10.79 -25.74 11.51
N LYS A 172 -9.52 -25.32 11.65
CA LYS A 172 -8.31 -25.96 11.08
C LYS A 172 -8.34 -26.18 9.57
N ASP A 173 -9.14 -25.43 8.85
CA ASP A 173 -9.31 -25.49 7.40
C ASP A 173 -8.88 -24.19 6.67
N VAL A 174 -8.39 -23.20 7.44
CA VAL A 174 -7.83 -21.94 6.93
C VAL A 174 -6.36 -22.16 6.59
N ALA A 175 -6.00 -21.97 5.31
CA ALA A 175 -4.62 -22.09 4.81
C ALA A 175 -3.77 -20.90 5.26
N ALA A 176 -4.29 -19.68 5.10
CA ALA A 176 -3.60 -18.47 5.51
C ALA A 176 -4.57 -17.35 5.96
N PHE A 177 -4.06 -16.50 6.85
CA PHE A 177 -4.56 -15.17 7.11
C PHE A 177 -3.67 -14.18 6.35
N ILE A 178 -4.27 -13.35 5.48
CA ILE A 178 -3.57 -12.32 4.71
C ILE A 178 -4.03 -10.94 5.13
N MET A 179 -3.09 -10.00 5.34
CA MET A 179 -3.37 -8.59 5.56
C MET A 179 -2.17 -7.70 5.19
N GLU A 180 -2.43 -6.45 4.86
CA GLU A 180 -1.41 -5.40 4.94
C GLU A 180 -1.10 -5.16 6.44
N PRO A 181 0.17 -5.15 6.87
CA PRO A 181 0.50 -4.90 8.29
C PRO A 181 -0.03 -3.56 8.80
N ILE A 182 0.01 -2.53 7.95
CA ILE A 182 -0.72 -1.27 8.09
C ILE A 182 -1.61 -1.16 6.86
N SER A 183 -2.93 -1.17 7.06
CA SER A 183 -3.84 -1.24 5.92
C SER A 183 -3.99 0.13 5.26
N MET A 184 -3.26 0.30 4.16
CA MET A 184 -3.26 1.54 3.36
C MET A 184 -4.63 1.80 2.76
N ASN A 185 -5.24 0.75 2.19
CA ASN A 185 -6.57 0.80 1.56
C ASN A 185 -7.70 1.10 2.56
N LEU A 186 -7.50 0.80 3.85
CA LEU A 186 -8.45 1.13 4.92
C LEU A 186 -8.10 2.48 5.61
N GLY A 187 -7.54 3.41 4.87
CA GLY A 187 -7.24 4.76 5.37
C GLY A 187 -6.07 4.83 6.35
N VAL A 188 -5.00 4.10 6.09
CA VAL A 188 -3.83 3.96 6.99
C VAL A 188 -4.28 3.43 8.35
N LEU A 189 -5.07 2.35 8.33
CA LEU A 189 -5.49 1.68 9.55
C LEU A 189 -4.30 0.97 10.20
N VAL A 190 -3.91 1.44 11.37
CA VAL A 190 -2.84 0.86 12.18
C VAL A 190 -3.46 -0.01 13.25
N PRO A 191 -3.13 -1.30 13.31
CA PRO A 191 -3.60 -2.17 14.38
C PRO A 191 -3.15 -1.67 15.77
N GLU A 192 -3.97 -1.93 16.78
CA GLU A 192 -3.59 -1.64 18.17
C GLU A 192 -2.35 -2.43 18.59
N ALA A 193 -1.62 -1.90 19.57
CA ALA A 193 -0.45 -2.58 20.09
C ALA A 193 -0.82 -3.99 20.61
N GLY A 194 -0.07 -5.00 20.15
CA GLY A 194 -0.30 -6.39 20.52
C GLY A 194 -1.32 -7.14 19.65
N PHE A 195 -2.19 -6.46 18.90
CA PHE A 195 -3.17 -7.13 18.04
C PHE A 195 -2.51 -8.11 17.07
N ILE A 196 -1.52 -7.65 16.30
CA ILE A 196 -0.85 -8.50 15.31
C ILE A 196 -0.03 -9.61 15.96
N ALA A 197 0.63 -9.34 17.08
CA ALA A 197 1.34 -10.39 17.82
C ALA A 197 0.38 -11.52 18.24
N GLU A 198 -0.82 -11.16 18.67
CA GLU A 198 -1.86 -12.13 19.01
C GLU A 198 -2.40 -12.87 17.78
N VAL A 199 -2.62 -12.17 16.66
CA VAL A 199 -2.98 -12.82 15.38
C VAL A 199 -1.92 -13.84 14.97
N GLN A 200 -0.63 -13.50 15.03
CA GLN A 200 0.44 -14.44 14.74
C GLN A 200 0.46 -15.64 15.69
N ARG A 201 0.24 -15.39 16.98
CA ARG A 201 0.15 -16.46 17.97
C ARG A 201 -1.00 -17.44 17.63
N LEU A 202 -2.15 -16.89 17.25
CA LEU A 202 -3.32 -17.67 16.82
C LEU A 202 -3.03 -18.44 15.52
N CYS A 203 -2.41 -17.80 14.54
CA CYS A 203 -1.99 -18.48 13.30
C CYS A 203 -1.07 -19.68 13.59
N ARG A 204 -0.03 -19.50 14.42
CA ARG A 204 0.86 -20.57 14.86
C ARG A 204 0.12 -21.67 15.63
N LYS A 205 -0.75 -21.32 16.59
CA LYS A 205 -1.57 -22.28 17.37
C LYS A 205 -2.41 -23.17 16.47
N HIS A 206 -2.97 -22.62 15.39
CA HIS A 206 -3.86 -23.34 14.48
C HIS A 206 -3.16 -23.84 13.21
N ARG A 207 -1.84 -23.67 13.09
CA ARG A 207 -1.04 -24.04 11.91
C ARG A 207 -1.60 -23.42 10.63
N THR A 208 -2.00 -22.15 10.70
CA THR A 208 -2.40 -21.30 9.60
C THR A 208 -1.24 -20.38 9.26
N LEU A 209 -0.91 -20.19 7.99
CA LEU A 209 0.16 -19.28 7.60
C LEU A 209 -0.28 -17.82 7.77
N PHE A 210 0.68 -16.96 8.12
CA PHE A 210 0.50 -15.52 8.13
C PHE A 210 1.17 -14.91 6.89
N ILE A 211 0.38 -14.28 6.02
CA ILE A 211 0.84 -13.57 4.82
C ILE A 211 0.81 -12.07 5.09
N ALA A 212 1.97 -11.43 5.08
CA ALA A 212 2.10 -9.98 5.13
C ALA A 212 2.11 -9.41 3.71
N ASP A 213 1.11 -8.62 3.35
CA ASP A 213 1.09 -7.90 2.09
C ASP A 213 1.77 -6.53 2.27
N GLU A 214 3.06 -6.46 1.91
CA GLU A 214 3.90 -5.27 1.96
C GLU A 214 4.00 -4.56 0.60
N VAL A 215 3.09 -4.84 -0.32
CA VAL A 215 3.07 -4.23 -1.66
C VAL A 215 2.97 -2.71 -1.60
N ALA A 216 2.22 -2.17 -0.62
CA ALA A 216 2.06 -0.74 -0.44
C ALA A 216 2.90 -0.17 0.72
N THR A 217 3.17 -0.97 1.73
CA THR A 217 3.82 -0.53 2.98
C THR A 217 5.34 -0.70 2.99
N GLY A 218 5.88 -1.53 2.08
CA GLY A 218 7.30 -1.81 2.01
C GLY A 218 8.16 -0.66 1.49
N PHE A 219 9.47 -0.89 1.58
CA PHE A 219 10.53 -0.01 1.08
C PHE A 219 10.53 1.40 1.66
N GLY A 220 10.30 1.51 2.98
CA GLY A 220 10.43 2.75 3.72
C GLY A 220 9.10 3.47 3.99
N ARG A 221 8.02 3.18 3.28
CA ARG A 221 6.77 3.94 3.29
C ARG A 221 6.24 4.28 4.69
N THR A 222 6.30 3.33 5.61
CA THR A 222 5.68 3.45 6.94
C THR A 222 6.65 3.82 8.07
N GLY A 223 7.93 4.08 7.76
CA GLY A 223 8.92 4.47 8.75
C GLY A 223 10.01 3.43 9.06
N THR A 224 9.88 2.25 8.50
CA THR A 224 10.85 1.14 8.49
C THR A 224 10.94 0.58 7.08
N LEU A 225 11.93 -0.27 6.76
CA LEU A 225 12.00 -0.89 5.43
C LEU A 225 10.72 -1.65 5.11
N PHE A 226 10.20 -2.41 6.08
CA PHE A 226 8.91 -3.08 6.01
C PHE A 226 8.09 -2.77 7.27
N ALA A 227 6.77 -2.63 7.12
CA ALA A 227 5.88 -2.37 8.25
C ALA A 227 5.90 -3.52 9.27
N CYS A 228 6.23 -4.74 8.84
CA CYS A 228 6.45 -5.90 9.69
C CYS A 228 7.43 -5.61 10.83
N GLU A 229 8.52 -4.88 10.58
CA GLU A 229 9.57 -4.60 11.56
C GLU A 229 9.04 -3.82 12.75
N GLN A 230 8.33 -2.71 12.50
CA GLN A 230 7.80 -1.87 13.57
C GLN A 230 6.66 -2.53 14.38
N LEU A 231 6.03 -3.56 13.81
CA LEU A 231 4.94 -4.29 14.43
C LEU A 231 5.41 -5.63 15.05
N GLY A 232 6.72 -5.95 14.95
CA GLY A 232 7.28 -7.20 15.46
C GLY A 232 6.70 -8.45 14.78
N ILE A 233 6.41 -8.36 13.48
CA ILE A 233 5.81 -9.44 12.70
C ILE A 233 6.91 -10.31 12.07
N ALA A 234 6.80 -11.63 12.22
CA ALA A 234 7.60 -12.63 11.53
C ALA A 234 6.68 -13.45 10.60
N PRO A 235 6.42 -12.98 9.37
CA PRO A 235 5.47 -13.62 8.47
C PRO A 235 6.03 -14.93 7.89
N ASP A 236 5.14 -15.87 7.57
CA ASP A 236 5.52 -17.09 6.82
C ASP A 236 5.73 -16.77 5.34
N ILE A 237 5.00 -15.79 4.83
CA ILE A 237 5.07 -15.30 3.46
C ILE A 237 4.93 -13.76 3.48
N MET A 238 5.67 -13.08 2.60
CA MET A 238 5.54 -11.64 2.36
C MET A 238 5.44 -11.35 0.87
N THR A 239 4.57 -10.41 0.47
CA THR A 239 4.48 -9.95 -0.92
C THR A 239 4.97 -8.52 -1.06
N VAL A 240 5.75 -8.24 -2.12
CA VAL A 240 6.31 -6.93 -2.42
C VAL A 240 6.15 -6.59 -3.89
N ALA A 241 6.03 -5.30 -4.21
CA ALA A 241 5.98 -4.77 -5.59
C ALA A 241 6.20 -3.24 -5.57
N LYS A 242 5.52 -2.50 -6.45
CA LYS A 242 5.44 -1.02 -6.50
C LYS A 242 6.82 -0.36 -6.40
N ALA A 243 7.18 0.12 -5.21
CA ALA A 243 8.42 0.87 -4.98
C ALA A 243 9.72 0.07 -5.18
N ILE A 244 9.65 -1.25 -5.39
CA ILE A 244 10.83 -2.07 -5.69
C ILE A 244 11.58 -1.58 -6.94
N THR A 245 10.86 -0.95 -7.88
CA THR A 245 11.41 -0.34 -9.09
C THR A 245 11.15 1.16 -9.20
N ASP A 246 10.56 1.76 -8.17
CA ASP A 246 10.19 3.18 -8.14
C ASP A 246 9.36 3.63 -9.37
N GLY A 247 8.55 2.72 -9.92
CA GLY A 247 7.68 2.98 -11.08
C GLY A 247 8.35 2.93 -12.45
N VAL A 248 9.67 2.70 -12.54
CA VAL A 248 10.40 2.64 -13.82
C VAL A 248 10.18 1.31 -14.55
N GLY A 249 9.71 0.26 -13.86
CA GLY A 249 9.39 -1.03 -14.46
C GLY A 249 8.39 -1.82 -13.61
N GLY A 250 7.65 -2.72 -14.26
CA GLY A 250 6.76 -3.66 -13.54
C GLY A 250 7.57 -4.78 -12.89
N MET A 251 7.36 -5.02 -11.59
CA MET A 251 7.97 -6.12 -10.85
C MET A 251 7.22 -6.38 -9.55
N GLY A 252 7.27 -7.63 -9.09
CA GLY A 252 6.83 -8.05 -7.76
C GLY A 252 7.59 -9.29 -7.33
N ALA A 253 7.48 -9.64 -6.06
CA ALA A 253 8.02 -10.87 -5.51
C ALA A 253 7.12 -11.40 -4.39
N MET A 254 7.07 -12.71 -4.26
CA MET A 254 6.66 -13.39 -3.05
C MET A 254 7.92 -13.91 -2.33
N LEU A 255 8.11 -13.53 -1.10
CA LEU A 255 9.13 -14.09 -0.23
C LEU A 255 8.49 -15.12 0.69
N ALA A 256 9.12 -16.25 0.89
CA ALA A 256 8.59 -17.33 1.71
C ALA A 256 9.64 -17.87 2.68
N SER A 257 9.18 -18.37 3.82
CA SER A 257 10.01 -19.16 4.73
C SER A 257 10.46 -20.47 4.06
N ALA A 258 11.61 -20.99 4.47
CA ALA A 258 12.18 -22.20 3.86
C ALA A 258 11.23 -23.43 3.85
N PRO A 259 10.39 -23.69 4.88
CA PRO A 259 9.42 -24.78 4.81
C PRO A 259 8.34 -24.58 3.74
N VAL A 260 7.82 -23.34 3.59
CA VAL A 260 6.81 -22.98 2.58
C VAL A 260 7.41 -23.08 1.18
N ALA A 261 8.63 -22.55 1.00
CA ALA A 261 9.34 -22.59 -0.27
C ALA A 261 9.55 -24.03 -0.76
N ARG A 262 10.04 -24.94 0.10
CA ARG A 262 10.20 -26.37 -0.25
C ARG A 262 8.90 -27.04 -0.70
N SER A 263 7.77 -26.67 -0.10
CA SER A 263 6.47 -27.21 -0.53
C SER A 263 6.09 -26.70 -1.92
N MET A 264 6.34 -25.41 -2.17
CA MET A 264 6.05 -24.78 -3.45
C MET A 264 6.96 -25.32 -4.57
N GLU A 265 8.26 -25.47 -4.33
CA GLU A 265 9.22 -26.06 -5.27
C GLU A 265 8.87 -27.51 -5.65
N LYS A 266 8.38 -28.29 -4.68
CA LYS A 266 8.04 -29.69 -4.90
C LYS A 266 6.70 -29.91 -5.60
N HIS A 267 5.70 -29.07 -5.34
CA HIS A 267 4.32 -29.36 -5.72
C HIS A 267 3.63 -28.17 -6.44
N GLY A 268 4.28 -27.01 -6.48
CA GLY A 268 3.69 -25.81 -7.08
C GLY A 268 4.00 -25.64 -8.55
N VAL A 269 3.27 -24.71 -9.16
CA VAL A 269 3.54 -24.18 -10.49
C VAL A 269 3.74 -22.68 -10.31
N PHE A 270 4.98 -22.20 -10.46
CA PHE A 270 5.36 -20.80 -10.23
C PHE A 270 6.12 -20.20 -11.42
N TYR A 271 5.86 -20.72 -12.60
CA TYR A 271 6.42 -20.19 -13.84
C TYR A 271 5.77 -18.84 -14.17
N SER A 272 6.59 -17.81 -14.34
CA SER A 272 6.16 -16.48 -14.81
C SER A 272 7.03 -16.07 -16.00
N THR A 273 6.40 -15.90 -17.18
CA THR A 273 7.11 -15.54 -18.42
C THR A 273 7.86 -14.22 -18.27
N TYR A 274 7.25 -13.22 -17.66
CA TYR A 274 7.83 -11.88 -17.49
C TYR A 274 8.18 -11.55 -16.04
N GLY A 275 8.06 -12.50 -15.14
CA GLY A 275 8.49 -12.35 -13.74
C GLY A 275 9.99 -12.06 -13.67
N TRP A 276 10.33 -10.90 -13.14
CA TRP A 276 11.70 -10.38 -13.08
C TRP A 276 12.36 -10.24 -14.44
N HIS A 277 11.72 -9.44 -15.31
CA HIS A 277 12.29 -9.01 -16.59
C HIS A 277 13.68 -8.40 -16.38
N PRO A 278 14.73 -8.76 -17.17
CA PRO A 278 16.11 -8.36 -16.92
C PRO A 278 16.34 -6.88 -16.65
N ARG A 279 15.73 -6.00 -17.44
CA ARG A 279 15.83 -4.54 -17.23
C ARG A 279 15.19 -4.09 -15.91
N SER A 280 14.06 -4.67 -15.52
CA SER A 280 13.42 -4.37 -14.23
C SER A 280 14.25 -4.86 -13.05
N VAL A 281 14.97 -5.97 -13.20
CA VAL A 281 15.92 -6.48 -12.18
C VAL A 281 17.06 -5.50 -11.96
N ASP A 282 17.65 -4.97 -13.01
CA ASP A 282 18.76 -3.99 -12.92
C ASP A 282 18.30 -2.71 -12.19
N ILE A 283 17.09 -2.24 -12.49
CA ILE A 283 16.46 -1.11 -11.78
C ILE A 283 16.23 -1.44 -10.31
N ALA A 284 15.65 -2.61 -10.01
CA ALA A 284 15.38 -3.04 -8.65
C ALA A 284 16.66 -3.17 -7.82
N LEU A 285 17.71 -3.74 -8.37
CA LEU A 285 19.03 -3.80 -7.74
C LEU A 285 19.57 -2.40 -7.41
N ALA A 286 19.45 -1.45 -8.35
CA ALA A 286 19.88 -0.07 -8.11
C ALA A 286 19.06 0.59 -6.99
N THR A 287 17.74 0.42 -7.03
CA THR A 287 16.80 0.95 -6.01
C THR A 287 17.12 0.39 -4.61
N LEU A 288 17.23 -0.92 -4.49
CA LEU A 288 17.45 -1.57 -3.20
C LEU A 288 18.86 -1.30 -2.66
N ARG A 289 19.89 -1.34 -3.50
CA ARG A 289 21.26 -0.97 -3.08
C ARG A 289 21.33 0.47 -2.56
N PHE A 290 20.62 1.40 -3.23
CA PHE A 290 20.52 2.78 -2.75
C PHE A 290 19.80 2.84 -1.40
N LEU A 291 18.68 2.15 -1.27
CA LEU A 291 17.88 2.11 -0.05
C LEU A 291 18.72 1.57 1.13
N VAL A 292 19.34 0.40 0.97
CA VAL A 292 20.18 -0.23 2.02
C VAL A 292 21.37 0.65 2.39
N LYS A 293 22.08 1.20 1.39
CA LYS A 293 23.22 2.08 1.65
C LYS A 293 22.88 3.33 2.43
N ASN A 294 21.69 3.87 2.25
CA ASN A 294 21.27 5.14 2.83
C ASN A 294 20.16 4.99 3.87
N GLU A 295 19.80 3.76 4.25
CA GLU A 295 18.67 3.43 5.10
C GLU A 295 18.54 4.36 6.32
N LYS A 296 19.55 4.38 7.18
CA LYS A 296 19.54 5.17 8.41
C LYS A 296 19.18 6.63 8.15
N ARG A 297 19.89 7.27 7.21
CA ARG A 297 19.65 8.67 6.88
C ARG A 297 18.26 8.91 6.30
N LEU A 298 17.82 8.05 5.37
CA LEU A 298 16.50 8.16 4.77
C LEU A 298 15.38 8.02 5.79
N LEU A 299 15.50 7.07 6.72
CA LEU A 299 14.51 6.87 7.77
C LEU A 299 14.50 8.02 8.79
N GLU A 300 15.68 8.58 9.15
CA GLU A 300 15.80 9.76 10.00
C GLU A 300 15.19 11.02 9.35
N ASP A 301 15.51 11.31 8.08
CA ASP A 301 14.96 12.44 7.31
C ASP A 301 13.45 12.31 7.16
N MET A 302 12.98 11.09 6.87
CA MET A 302 11.56 10.80 6.76
C MET A 302 10.84 10.96 8.10
N ALA A 303 11.42 10.53 9.22
CA ALA A 303 10.83 10.71 10.55
C ALA A 303 10.60 12.20 10.86
N ALA A 304 11.59 13.05 10.58
CA ALA A 304 11.48 14.49 10.75
C ALA A 304 10.38 15.10 9.86
N THR A 305 10.26 14.61 8.62
CA THR A 305 9.21 15.03 7.68
C THR A 305 7.84 14.53 8.12
N SER A 306 7.74 13.29 8.60
CA SER A 306 6.52 12.70 9.17
C SER A 306 5.99 13.52 10.37
N ASP A 307 6.88 13.92 11.28
CA ASP A 307 6.53 14.76 12.43
C ASP A 307 6.02 16.15 12.00
N TYR A 308 6.60 16.69 10.94
CA TYR A 308 6.11 17.92 10.35
C TYR A 308 4.69 17.79 9.79
N PHE A 309 4.44 16.76 8.99
CA PHE A 309 3.09 16.48 8.50
C PHE A 309 2.11 16.32 9.66
N ARG A 310 2.47 15.52 10.67
CA ARG A 310 1.64 15.30 11.86
C ARG A 310 1.29 16.61 12.56
N SER A 311 2.28 17.43 12.88
CA SER A 311 2.09 18.70 13.58
C SER A 311 1.20 19.67 12.77
N ARG A 312 1.46 19.80 11.47
CA ARG A 312 0.69 20.69 10.59
C ARG A 312 -0.75 20.23 10.43
N LEU A 313 -0.98 18.92 10.24
CA LEU A 313 -2.32 18.36 10.05
C LEU A 313 -3.14 18.39 11.33
N GLN A 314 -2.54 18.16 12.50
CA GLN A 314 -3.23 18.27 13.80
C GLN A 314 -3.66 19.70 14.12
N SER A 315 -2.93 20.71 13.65
CA SER A 315 -3.26 22.12 13.83
C SER A 315 -4.16 22.67 12.72
N MET A 316 -4.43 21.91 11.66
CA MET A 316 -5.20 22.38 10.51
C MET A 316 -6.70 22.39 10.79
N ALA A 317 -7.36 23.48 10.38
CA ALA A 317 -8.80 23.61 10.48
C ALA A 317 -9.47 23.06 9.22
N PHE A 318 -10.05 21.86 9.31
CA PHE A 318 -10.74 21.23 8.19
C PHE A 318 -12.22 21.62 8.04
N GLY A 319 -12.74 22.48 8.91
CA GLY A 319 -14.18 22.79 8.96
C GLY A 319 -15.05 21.62 9.45
N LYS A 320 -14.43 20.48 9.77
CA LYS A 320 -15.03 19.25 10.27
C LYS A 320 -14.07 18.53 11.22
N THR A 321 -14.60 17.70 12.10
CA THR A 321 -13.78 16.82 12.94
C THR A 321 -13.04 15.83 12.04
N ALA A 322 -11.75 15.66 12.27
CA ALA A 322 -10.89 14.75 11.53
C ALA A 322 -10.01 13.94 12.49
N GLU A 323 -9.83 12.67 12.19
CA GLU A 323 -8.82 11.83 12.83
C GLU A 323 -7.61 11.75 11.91
N VAL A 324 -6.44 12.19 12.39
CA VAL A 324 -5.20 12.20 11.60
C VAL A 324 -4.32 11.03 12.00
N ARG A 325 -4.04 10.14 11.05
CA ARG A 325 -3.16 8.98 11.17
C ARG A 325 -1.90 9.23 10.35
N VAL A 326 -0.74 9.12 10.97
CA VAL A 326 0.56 9.31 10.30
C VAL A 326 1.50 8.18 10.71
N ARG A 327 1.95 7.41 9.72
CA ARG A 327 2.96 6.35 9.87
C ARG A 327 3.99 6.49 8.76
N GLY A 328 5.20 6.97 9.12
CA GLY A 328 6.14 7.43 8.12
C GLY A 328 5.49 8.48 7.22
N LEU A 329 5.50 8.26 5.91
CA LEU A 329 4.80 9.10 4.93
C LEU A 329 3.58 8.40 4.31
N ALA A 330 2.98 7.48 5.05
CA ALA A 330 1.61 7.01 4.88
C ALA A 330 0.71 7.85 5.79
N ILE A 331 -0.17 8.68 5.22
CA ILE A 331 -0.96 9.65 5.97
C ILE A 331 -2.43 9.50 5.58
N GLY A 332 -3.29 9.26 6.57
CA GLY A 332 -4.73 9.22 6.44
C GLY A 332 -5.40 10.31 7.28
N ILE A 333 -6.37 10.99 6.71
CA ILE A 333 -7.18 12.00 7.39
C ILE A 333 -8.63 11.55 7.27
N ASP A 334 -9.15 10.92 8.32
CA ASP A 334 -10.48 10.35 8.37
C ASP A 334 -11.49 11.41 8.83
N PHE A 335 -12.46 11.71 7.98
CA PHE A 335 -13.52 12.69 8.23
C PHE A 335 -14.84 12.04 8.62
N ARG A 336 -14.95 10.71 8.57
CA ARG A 336 -16.19 9.96 8.75
C ARG A 336 -17.32 10.47 7.85
N ASP A 337 -16.95 10.91 6.63
CA ASP A 337 -17.87 11.47 5.64
C ASP A 337 -17.23 11.36 4.25
N GLU A 338 -17.59 10.33 3.53
CA GLU A 338 -17.12 10.03 2.18
C GLU A 338 -17.37 11.20 1.20
N LYS A 339 -18.56 11.81 1.28
CA LYS A 339 -18.91 12.93 0.40
C LYS A 339 -18.04 14.17 0.64
N TYR A 340 -17.71 14.46 1.90
CA TYR A 340 -16.80 15.54 2.24
C TYR A 340 -15.39 15.23 1.74
N THR A 341 -14.90 14.00 1.97
CA THR A 341 -13.57 13.54 1.58
C THR A 341 -13.37 13.64 0.06
N SER A 342 -14.31 13.10 -0.72
CA SER A 342 -14.28 13.17 -2.18
C SER A 342 -14.25 14.63 -2.67
N LYS A 343 -15.12 15.50 -2.16
CA LYS A 343 -15.11 16.92 -2.52
C LYS A 343 -13.82 17.65 -2.11
N LEU A 344 -13.19 17.25 -1.01
CA LEU A 344 -11.92 17.83 -0.59
C LEU A 344 -10.79 17.41 -1.53
N ALA A 345 -10.74 16.14 -1.94
CA ALA A 345 -9.79 15.65 -2.95
C ALA A 345 -9.95 16.41 -4.28
N ASP A 346 -11.18 16.61 -4.75
CA ASP A 346 -11.46 17.40 -5.96
C ASP A 346 -10.94 18.84 -5.84
N ARG A 347 -11.22 19.51 -4.72
CA ARG A 347 -10.72 20.87 -4.47
C ARG A 347 -9.20 20.96 -4.38
N CYS A 348 -8.54 19.92 -3.82
CA CYS A 348 -7.08 19.80 -3.84
C CYS A 348 -6.56 19.72 -5.28
N ARG A 349 -7.14 18.85 -6.09
CA ARG A 349 -6.78 18.67 -7.51
C ARG A 349 -6.98 19.95 -8.31
N GLU A 350 -8.09 20.65 -8.13
CA GLU A 350 -8.34 21.95 -8.76
C GLU A 350 -7.24 22.97 -8.44
N ARG A 351 -6.69 22.94 -7.22
CA ARG A 351 -5.62 23.81 -6.74
C ARG A 351 -4.21 23.28 -7.04
N GLY A 352 -4.09 22.13 -7.71
CA GLY A 352 -2.83 21.58 -8.14
C GLY A 352 -2.15 20.65 -7.12
N LEU A 353 -2.90 19.98 -6.23
CA LEU A 353 -2.43 18.96 -5.35
C LEU A 353 -3.18 17.63 -5.63
N LEU A 354 -2.45 16.57 -5.95
CA LEU A 354 -3.00 15.22 -6.11
C LEU A 354 -3.04 14.51 -4.76
N THR A 355 -4.20 13.98 -4.42
CA THR A 355 -4.48 13.17 -3.22
C THR A 355 -5.45 12.06 -3.60
N SER A 356 -5.69 11.06 -2.73
CA SER A 356 -6.72 10.04 -2.95
C SER A 356 -7.79 10.14 -1.88
N ALA A 357 -9.05 9.92 -2.27
CA ALA A 357 -10.16 9.72 -1.36
C ALA A 357 -10.49 8.22 -1.31
N GLU A 358 -10.27 7.60 -0.15
CA GLU A 358 -10.61 6.20 0.11
C GLU A 358 -11.76 6.16 1.12
N GLY A 359 -12.98 6.08 0.61
CA GLY A 359 -14.18 6.21 1.40
C GLY A 359 -14.18 7.50 2.23
N GLU A 360 -14.18 7.38 3.54
CA GLU A 360 -14.21 8.51 4.49
C GLU A 360 -12.82 9.15 4.74
N THR A 361 -11.74 8.58 4.20
CA THR A 361 -10.35 8.99 4.47
C THR A 361 -9.70 9.64 3.26
N LEU A 362 -9.14 10.84 3.43
CA LEU A 362 -8.22 11.46 2.48
C LEU A 362 -6.81 10.94 2.72
N LEU A 363 -6.17 10.40 1.69
CA LEU A 363 -4.80 9.89 1.75
C LEU A 363 -3.80 10.90 1.17
N LEU A 364 -2.70 11.09 1.87
CA LEU A 364 -1.50 11.76 1.39
C LEU A 364 -0.34 10.75 1.44
N ILE A 365 0.28 10.53 0.29
CA ILE A 365 1.35 9.54 0.08
C ILE A 365 2.50 10.21 -0.66
N PRO A 366 3.14 11.27 -0.11
CA PRO A 366 4.23 11.96 -0.79
C PRO A 366 5.45 11.04 -0.95
N ALA A 367 6.38 11.40 -1.84
CA ALA A 367 7.66 10.71 -1.94
C ALA A 367 8.44 10.76 -0.61
N LEU A 368 9.27 9.76 -0.34
CA LEU A 368 10.00 9.63 0.93
C LEU A 368 11.08 10.72 1.09
N ASP A 369 11.58 11.23 -0.03
CA ASP A 369 12.58 12.28 -0.12
C ASP A 369 11.97 13.69 -0.25
N VAL A 370 10.68 13.86 0.00
CA VAL A 370 10.00 15.15 -0.08
C VAL A 370 10.62 16.15 0.88
N ASP A 371 11.13 17.26 0.32
CA ASP A 371 11.74 18.32 1.12
C ASP A 371 10.68 19.16 1.88
N ARG A 372 11.16 19.90 2.88
CA ARG A 372 10.32 20.68 3.78
C ARG A 372 9.48 21.75 3.06
N ASP A 373 10.03 22.39 2.04
CA ASP A 373 9.34 23.43 1.28
C ASP A 373 8.24 22.83 0.38
N THR A 374 8.52 21.70 -0.22
CA THR A 374 7.54 20.94 -1.02
C THR A 374 6.42 20.39 -0.13
N ALA A 375 6.77 19.85 1.04
CA ALA A 375 5.78 19.41 2.03
C ALA A 375 4.90 20.58 2.50
N ARG A 376 5.50 21.73 2.79
CA ARG A 376 4.78 22.95 3.17
C ARG A 376 3.81 23.40 2.08
N LYS A 377 4.25 23.48 0.83
CA LYS A 377 3.39 23.89 -0.31
C LYS A 377 2.17 22.98 -0.44
N GLY A 378 2.33 21.68 -0.34
CA GLY A 378 1.21 20.73 -0.42
C GLY A 378 0.22 20.89 0.73
N LEU A 379 0.72 21.08 1.95
CA LEU A 379 -0.11 21.30 3.13
C LEU A 379 -0.83 22.67 3.08
N ASP A 380 -0.20 23.70 2.53
CA ASP A 380 -0.84 25.01 2.33
C ASP A 380 -1.98 24.91 1.30
N ILE A 381 -1.79 24.16 0.20
CA ILE A 381 -2.86 23.88 -0.78
C ILE A 381 -4.02 23.10 -0.13
N LEU A 382 -3.70 22.12 0.70
CA LEU A 382 -4.71 21.33 1.43
C LEU A 382 -5.51 22.23 2.39
N ALA A 383 -4.83 23.11 3.14
CA ALA A 383 -5.47 24.06 4.04
C ALA A 383 -6.44 25.00 3.31
N ASP A 384 -6.00 25.56 2.16
CA ASP A 384 -6.83 26.39 1.30
C ASP A 384 -8.02 25.62 0.70
N ALA A 385 -7.82 24.35 0.36
CA ALA A 385 -8.88 23.48 -0.14
C ALA A 385 -9.91 23.11 0.94
N ALA A 386 -9.48 22.95 2.19
CA ALA A 386 -10.37 22.66 3.31
C ALA A 386 -11.35 23.83 3.61
N GLY A 387 -10.97 25.04 3.22
CA GLY A 387 -11.76 26.27 3.43
C GLY A 387 -11.63 26.82 4.85
N PRO A 388 -12.13 28.02 5.11
CA PRO A 388 -12.13 28.59 6.46
C PRO A 388 -12.94 27.68 7.40
N PRO A 389 -12.56 27.60 8.70
CA PRO A 389 -13.35 26.85 9.66
C PRO A 389 -14.79 27.36 9.64
N ALA A 390 -15.76 26.46 9.73
CA ALA A 390 -17.17 26.85 9.83
C ALA A 390 -17.27 27.92 10.91
N ALA A 391 -17.72 29.12 10.55
CA ALA A 391 -17.88 30.22 11.49
C ALA A 391 -18.66 29.70 12.70
N ARG A 392 -18.06 29.74 13.90
CA ARG A 392 -18.78 29.40 15.13
C ARG A 392 -20.08 30.15 15.10
N ALA A 393 -21.21 29.46 14.92
CA ALA A 393 -22.52 30.03 14.97
C ALA A 393 -22.57 30.88 16.23
N SER A 394 -22.56 32.20 16.07
CA SER A 394 -22.54 33.15 17.19
C SER A 394 -23.83 32.90 17.99
N ARG A 395 -23.69 32.56 19.25
CA ARG A 395 -24.76 32.49 20.26
C ARG A 395 -25.41 33.88 20.49
N LYS A 396 -25.72 34.64 19.42
CA LYS A 396 -26.35 35.95 19.49
C LYS A 396 -27.73 35.99 18.84
N SER A 397 -28.57 34.97 19.05
CA SER A 397 -29.99 35.05 18.67
C SER A 397 -30.97 34.49 19.68
N ARG A 398 -30.56 34.39 20.98
CA ARG A 398 -31.50 34.03 22.06
C ARG A 398 -31.80 35.15 23.09
N ALA A 399 -31.35 36.39 22.80
CA ALA A 399 -31.59 37.50 23.71
C ALA A 399 -32.61 38.53 23.19
N ALA A 400 -33.24 38.28 22.03
CA ALA A 400 -34.21 39.24 21.44
C ALA A 400 -35.67 38.76 21.45
N ALA A 401 -35.98 37.66 22.17
CA ALA A 401 -37.34 37.11 22.24
C ALA A 401 -38.01 37.20 23.64
N SER A 402 -37.44 38.00 24.58
CA SER A 402 -38.03 38.15 25.92
C SER A 402 -38.40 39.58 26.31
N SER A 403 -38.58 40.51 25.34
CA SER A 403 -39.04 41.89 25.64
C SER A 403 -40.21 42.35 24.76
N LYS A 404 -41.22 41.46 24.57
CA LYS A 404 -42.56 41.83 24.10
C LYS A 404 -43.57 40.89 24.72
N ALA A 405 -43.78 41.03 26.02
CA ALA A 405 -44.98 40.62 26.75
C ALA A 405 -44.95 41.35 28.07
N SER A 406 -45.44 42.59 28.09
CA SER A 406 -46.11 43.31 29.18
C SER A 406 -46.92 44.42 28.56
#